data_752e71cc210e31bc810407e3d9756f23
#
_entry.id   752e71cc210e31bc810407e3d9756f23
#
_cell.length_a   1.000
_cell.length_b   1.000
_cell.length_c   1.000
_cell.angle_alpha   90.00
_cell.angle_beta   90.00
_cell.angle_gamma   90.00
#
_symmetry.space_group_name_H-M   'P 1'
#
loop_
_entity.id
_entity.type
_entity.pdbx_description
1 polymer ?
#
loop_
_entity_poly.entity_id
_entity_poly.type
_entity_poly.pdbx_seq_one_letter_code
_entity_poly.pdbx_strand_id
1 'polypeptide(L)'
;PITTIGWSGQLDFLYHDGKNYFNKVDYSIQNIQKQAHWKGVLESDAKWAFADQGSYKMALRKAFKNHDNMKKSAEDLKTIINEKFSNEKLYKIFTSHFYDEEAQQKLEEEIDSLLEDLI
;
A
#
# COMPACT_ATOMS: atom_id res chain seq x y z
N PRO A 1 15.05 -2.87 6.59
CA PRO A 1 14.99 -1.41 6.29
C PRO A 1 14.71 -1.17 4.81
N ILE A 2 13.90 -0.17 4.52
CA ILE A 2 13.52 0.21 3.15
C ILE A 2 14.09 1.59 2.84
N THR A 3 14.64 1.78 1.65
CA THR A 3 15.07 3.08 1.11
C THR A 3 14.38 3.28 -0.24
N THR A 4 13.54 4.29 -0.35
CA THR A 4 12.74 4.53 -1.56
C THR A 4 12.28 5.99 -1.65
N ILE A 5 11.76 6.36 -2.83
CA ILE A 5 11.07 7.65 -3.01
C ILE A 5 9.73 7.65 -2.27
N GLY A 6 9.34 8.81 -1.72
CA GLY A 6 8.06 8.96 -1.03
C GLY A 6 6.94 9.34 -2.00
N TRP A 7 6.58 8.42 -2.92
CA TRP A 7 5.59 8.70 -3.96
C TRP A 7 4.73 7.48 -4.29
N SER A 8 3.45 7.72 -4.64
CA SER A 8 2.50 6.71 -5.10
C SER A 8 2.08 5.67 -4.04
N GLY A 9 1.45 4.57 -4.46
CA GLY A 9 0.80 3.58 -3.61
C GLY A 9 1.69 2.88 -2.58
N GLN A 10 3.01 2.92 -2.74
CA GLN A 10 3.91 2.39 -1.71
C GLN A 10 3.80 3.12 -0.37
N LEU A 11 3.29 4.37 -0.36
CA LEU A 11 3.09 5.12 0.88
C LEU A 11 2.00 4.51 1.76
N ASP A 12 1.03 3.81 1.19
CA ASP A 12 -0.01 3.10 1.94
C ASP A 12 0.59 2.05 2.89
N PHE A 13 1.75 1.51 2.52
CA PHE A 13 2.48 0.53 3.32
C PHE A 13 3.59 1.14 4.18
N LEU A 14 4.10 2.32 3.82
CA LEU A 14 5.33 2.86 4.39
C LEU A 14 5.12 4.11 5.25
N TYR A 15 3.91 4.67 5.25
CA TYR A 15 3.56 5.85 6.01
C TYR A 15 2.32 5.60 6.87
N HIS A 16 2.46 5.66 8.19
CA HIS A 16 1.37 5.45 9.12
C HIS A 16 1.44 6.46 10.26
N ASP A 17 0.29 6.98 10.65
CA ASP A 17 0.10 7.86 11.81
C ASP A 17 1.09 9.05 11.85
N GLY A 18 1.30 9.68 10.69
CA GLY A 18 2.21 10.81 10.57
C GLY A 18 3.70 10.46 10.52
N LYS A 19 4.06 9.17 10.54
CA LYS A 19 5.44 8.68 10.59
C LYS A 19 5.84 7.93 9.31
N ASN A 20 7.03 8.24 8.79
CA ASN A 20 7.67 7.46 7.73
C ASN A 20 8.42 6.28 8.32
N TYR A 21 8.14 5.06 7.83
CA TYR A 21 8.84 3.83 8.20
C TYR A 21 9.89 3.42 7.16
N PHE A 22 10.34 4.35 6.35
CA PHE A 22 11.34 4.16 5.33
C PHE A 22 12.34 5.32 5.29
N ASN A 23 13.49 5.08 4.73
CA ASN A 23 14.50 6.09 4.46
C ASN A 23 14.15 6.78 3.14
N LYS A 24 13.70 8.03 3.25
CA LYS A 24 13.18 8.79 2.12
C LYS A 24 14.29 9.23 1.18
N VAL A 25 14.04 9.05 -0.11
CA VAL A 25 14.80 9.64 -1.22
C VAL A 25 13.96 10.73 -1.86
N ASP A 26 14.55 11.88 -2.13
CA ASP A 26 13.89 12.96 -2.85
C ASP A 26 13.73 12.61 -4.33
N TYR A 27 12.73 13.21 -4.96
CA TYR A 27 12.39 12.94 -6.36
C TYR A 27 11.78 14.16 -7.04
N SER A 28 11.76 14.13 -8.36
CA SER A 28 11.03 15.07 -9.19
C SER A 28 10.10 14.36 -10.15
N ILE A 29 8.95 14.95 -10.45
CA ILE A 29 8.02 14.43 -11.45
C ILE A 29 8.42 15.00 -12.80
N GLN A 30 8.75 14.11 -13.74
CA GLN A 30 9.21 14.48 -15.08
C GLN A 30 8.51 13.61 -16.12
N ASN A 31 8.50 14.09 -17.38
CA ASN A 31 8.01 13.29 -18.49
C ASN A 31 8.82 11.99 -18.62
N ILE A 32 8.17 10.92 -19.02
CA ILE A 32 8.82 9.64 -19.26
C ILE A 32 9.86 9.75 -20.38
N GLN A 33 10.86 8.88 -20.35
CA GLN A 33 11.86 8.81 -21.40
C GLN A 33 11.22 8.35 -22.72
N LYS A 34 11.72 8.86 -23.85
CA LYS A 34 11.22 8.49 -25.18
C LYS A 34 11.19 6.97 -25.41
N GLN A 35 12.16 6.27 -24.88
CA GLN A 35 12.26 4.80 -24.99
C GLN A 35 11.14 4.05 -24.24
N ALA A 36 10.49 4.71 -23.28
CA ALA A 36 9.38 4.15 -22.51
C ALA A 36 8.01 4.43 -23.14
N HIS A 37 7.96 5.22 -24.22
CA HIS A 37 6.69 5.51 -24.90
C HIS A 37 6.11 4.23 -25.51
N TRP A 38 4.85 4.00 -25.19
CA TRP A 38 4.08 2.88 -25.73
C TRP A 38 2.69 3.39 -26.10
N LYS A 39 2.47 3.60 -27.39
CA LYS A 39 1.23 4.17 -27.92
C LYS A 39 0.00 3.42 -27.39
N GLY A 40 -0.95 4.17 -26.87
CA GLY A 40 -2.17 3.63 -26.26
C GLY A 40 -2.01 3.11 -24.83
N VAL A 41 -0.79 3.08 -24.27
CA VAL A 41 -0.51 2.63 -22.89
C VAL A 41 0.27 3.66 -22.10
N LEU A 42 1.43 4.12 -22.61
CA LEU A 42 2.26 5.14 -22.00
C LEU A 42 2.51 6.26 -23.03
N GLU A 43 1.66 7.25 -23.00
CA GLU A 43 1.72 8.36 -23.95
C GLU A 43 2.90 9.30 -23.63
N SER A 44 3.31 10.10 -24.62
CA SER A 44 4.50 10.94 -24.54
C SER A 44 4.46 12.04 -23.49
N ASP A 45 3.27 12.42 -23.02
CA ASP A 45 3.01 13.40 -21.97
C ASP A 45 2.87 12.77 -20.57
N ALA A 46 2.88 11.43 -20.49
CA ALA A 46 2.87 10.72 -19.23
C ALA A 46 4.09 11.11 -18.36
N LYS A 47 3.91 11.10 -17.05
CA LYS A 47 4.94 11.48 -16.08
C LYS A 47 5.10 10.42 -15.02
N TRP A 48 6.33 10.27 -14.54
CA TRP A 48 6.61 9.50 -13.34
C TRP A 48 7.67 10.15 -12.46
N ALA A 49 7.93 9.58 -11.31
CA ALA A 49 8.90 10.07 -10.35
C ALA A 49 10.31 9.59 -10.69
N PHE A 50 11.25 10.53 -10.77
CA PHE A 50 12.68 10.27 -10.91
C PHE A 50 13.38 10.56 -9.60
N ALA A 51 14.07 9.58 -9.04
CA ALA A 51 14.84 9.75 -7.82
C ALA A 51 15.99 10.74 -8.02
N ASP A 52 16.19 11.67 -7.06
CA ASP A 52 17.38 12.51 -7.04
C ASP A 52 18.62 11.69 -6.69
N GLN A 53 19.62 11.76 -7.55
CA GLN A 53 20.84 10.94 -7.40
C GLN A 53 21.65 11.31 -6.14
N GLY A 54 21.69 12.60 -5.78
CA GLY A 54 22.39 13.08 -4.59
C GLY A 54 21.70 12.58 -3.32
N SER A 55 20.38 12.78 -3.24
CA SER A 55 19.54 12.29 -2.15
C SER A 55 19.62 10.77 -2.00
N TYR A 56 19.58 10.02 -3.11
CA TYR A 56 19.73 8.57 -3.09
C TYR A 56 21.06 8.12 -2.49
N LYS A 57 22.19 8.72 -2.90
CA LYS A 57 23.52 8.41 -2.34
C LYS A 57 23.60 8.73 -0.85
N MET A 58 23.00 9.86 -0.43
CA MET A 58 22.96 10.24 0.98
C MET A 58 22.09 9.28 1.78
N ALA A 59 20.93 8.88 1.25
CA ALA A 59 20.03 7.92 1.87
C ALA A 59 20.70 6.56 2.07
N LEU A 60 21.46 6.05 1.10
CA LEU A 60 22.23 4.81 1.24
C LEU A 60 23.28 4.90 2.36
N ARG A 61 24.03 6.01 2.40
CA ARG A 61 25.03 6.23 3.49
C ARG A 61 24.37 6.31 4.85
N LYS A 62 23.20 6.97 4.96
CA LYS A 62 22.41 7.03 6.18
C LYS A 62 21.93 5.65 6.60
N ALA A 63 21.43 4.85 5.65
CA ALA A 63 20.99 3.47 5.89
C ALA A 63 22.12 2.61 6.45
N PHE A 64 23.32 2.71 5.88
CA PHE A 64 24.50 2.00 6.35
C PHE A 64 24.90 2.44 7.79
N LYS A 65 24.98 3.75 8.04
CA LYS A 65 25.43 4.29 9.33
C LYS A 65 24.42 4.05 10.47
N ASN A 66 23.12 4.05 10.17
CA ASN A 66 22.04 3.94 11.17
C ASN A 66 21.25 2.65 11.00
N HIS A 67 21.88 1.59 10.55
CA HIS A 67 21.22 0.32 10.21
C HIS A 67 20.36 -0.23 11.33
N ASP A 68 20.85 -0.22 12.58
CA ASP A 68 20.14 -0.80 13.72
C ASP A 68 18.84 -0.04 14.05
N ASN A 69 18.87 1.30 14.01
CA ASN A 69 17.67 2.11 14.19
C ASN A 69 16.65 1.89 13.06
N MET A 70 17.13 1.76 11.84
CA MET A 70 16.27 1.48 10.69
C MET A 70 15.69 0.07 10.74
N LYS A 71 16.44 -0.90 11.26
CA LYS A 71 15.97 -2.27 11.48
C LYS A 71 14.83 -2.27 12.49
N LYS A 72 14.99 -1.57 13.62
CA LYS A 72 13.91 -1.42 14.62
C LYS A 72 12.66 -0.80 14.01
N SER A 73 12.81 0.27 13.24
CA SER A 73 11.68 0.89 12.53
C SER A 73 11.00 -0.05 11.53
N ALA A 74 11.76 -0.94 10.90
CA ALA A 74 11.21 -1.96 10.00
C ALA A 74 10.47 -3.08 10.77
N GLU A 75 10.90 -3.41 11.98
CA GLU A 75 10.20 -4.34 12.87
C GLU A 75 8.86 -3.76 13.34
N ASP A 76 8.84 -2.48 13.74
CA ASP A 76 7.60 -1.76 14.04
C ASP A 76 6.64 -1.78 12.84
N LEU A 77 7.16 -1.47 11.65
CA LEU A 77 6.37 -1.50 10.41
C LEU A 77 5.79 -2.89 10.13
N LYS A 78 6.58 -3.95 10.33
CA LYS A 78 6.10 -5.33 10.14
C LYS A 78 4.86 -5.61 10.98
N THR A 79 4.83 -5.15 12.23
CA THR A 79 3.66 -5.30 13.10
C THR A 79 2.44 -4.59 12.52
N ILE A 80 2.60 -3.34 12.10
CA ILE A 80 1.53 -2.53 11.49
C ILE A 80 1.00 -3.22 10.21
N ILE A 81 1.89 -3.69 9.35
CA ILE A 81 1.51 -4.36 8.10
C ILE A 81 0.73 -5.65 8.39
N ASN A 82 1.20 -6.47 9.31
CA ASN A 82 0.52 -7.70 9.69
C ASN A 82 -0.87 -7.45 10.28
N GLU A 83 -1.04 -6.35 11.01
CA GLU A 83 -2.34 -5.97 11.56
C GLU A 83 -3.29 -5.36 10.51
N LYS A 84 -2.78 -4.44 9.67
CA LYS A 84 -3.62 -3.69 8.72
C LYS A 84 -3.91 -4.45 7.44
N PHE A 85 -2.97 -5.27 6.98
CA PHE A 85 -3.00 -5.96 5.69
C PHE A 85 -2.95 -7.48 5.83
N SER A 86 -3.48 -8.04 6.93
CA SER A 86 -3.66 -9.48 7.04
C SER A 86 -4.65 -9.98 5.99
N ASN A 87 -4.48 -11.22 5.53
CA ASN A 87 -5.39 -11.83 4.55
C ASN A 87 -6.85 -11.75 5.01
N GLU A 88 -7.11 -12.01 6.28
CA GLU A 88 -8.45 -11.93 6.85
C GLU A 88 -9.07 -10.54 6.69
N LYS A 89 -8.33 -9.47 7.03
CA LYS A 89 -8.82 -8.10 6.87
C LYS A 89 -9.01 -7.71 5.42
N LEU A 90 -8.06 -8.08 4.55
CA LEU A 90 -8.16 -7.79 3.13
C LEU A 90 -9.34 -8.51 2.49
N TYR A 91 -9.60 -9.77 2.86
CA TYR A 91 -10.77 -10.49 2.39
C TYR A 91 -12.06 -9.86 2.87
N LYS A 92 -12.14 -9.44 4.14
CA LYS A 92 -13.31 -8.71 4.65
C LYS A 92 -13.56 -7.40 3.89
N ILE A 93 -12.52 -6.59 3.66
CA ILE A 93 -12.62 -5.37 2.88
C ILE A 93 -13.07 -5.69 1.45
N PHE A 94 -12.49 -6.68 0.81
CA PHE A 94 -12.86 -7.07 -0.54
C PHE A 94 -14.33 -7.54 -0.61
N THR A 95 -14.73 -8.45 0.26
CA THR A 95 -16.08 -8.99 0.28
C THR A 95 -17.14 -7.94 0.62
N SER A 96 -16.84 -6.98 1.50
CA SER A 96 -17.77 -5.89 1.86
C SER A 96 -18.16 -4.99 0.68
N HIS A 97 -17.41 -5.02 -0.43
CA HIS A 97 -17.78 -4.30 -1.66
C HIS A 97 -18.79 -5.04 -2.53
N PHE A 98 -19.00 -6.34 -2.28
CA PHE A 98 -19.90 -7.20 -3.06
C PHE A 98 -21.04 -7.76 -2.24
N TYR A 99 -20.87 -7.83 -0.92
CA TYR A 99 -21.84 -8.37 0.00
C TYR A 99 -22.16 -7.34 1.09
N ASP A 100 -23.41 -6.99 1.18
CA ASP A 100 -23.96 -6.29 2.34
C ASP A 100 -24.22 -7.34 3.42
N GLU A 101 -23.40 -7.37 4.47
CA GLU A 101 -23.55 -8.34 5.58
C GLU A 101 -24.94 -8.25 6.22
N GLU A 102 -25.54 -7.04 6.32
CA GLU A 102 -26.89 -6.85 6.85
C GLU A 102 -27.97 -7.44 5.93
N ALA A 103 -27.79 -7.30 4.61
CA ALA A 103 -28.71 -7.87 3.64
C ALA A 103 -28.66 -9.40 3.63
N GLN A 104 -27.45 -9.97 3.78
CA GLN A 104 -27.27 -11.41 3.85
C GLN A 104 -27.88 -12.00 5.13
N GLN A 105 -27.67 -11.37 6.27
CA GLN A 105 -28.22 -11.81 7.54
C GLN A 105 -29.77 -11.79 7.54
N LYS A 106 -30.36 -10.73 6.97
CA LYS A 106 -31.81 -10.67 6.77
C LYS A 106 -32.34 -11.78 5.85
N LEU A 107 -31.58 -12.09 4.78
CA LEU A 107 -31.96 -13.17 3.87
C LEU A 107 -31.89 -14.54 4.56
N GLU A 108 -30.87 -14.79 5.37
CA GLU A 108 -30.73 -16.01 6.16
C GLU A 108 -31.88 -16.15 7.19
N GLU A 109 -32.20 -15.08 7.93
CA GLU A 109 -33.34 -15.04 8.86
C GLU A 109 -34.69 -15.31 8.16
N GLU A 110 -34.88 -14.76 6.95
CA GLU A 110 -36.10 -14.95 6.16
C GLU A 110 -36.19 -16.39 5.65
N ILE A 111 -35.09 -17.01 5.23
CA ILE A 111 -35.03 -18.41 4.81
C ILE A 111 -35.35 -19.34 5.99
N ASP A 112 -34.75 -19.11 7.16
CA ASP A 112 -34.98 -19.90 8.35
C ASP A 112 -36.44 -19.83 8.81
N SER A 113 -37.06 -18.64 8.79
CA SER A 113 -38.48 -18.44 9.07
C SER A 113 -39.38 -19.23 8.09
N LEU A 114 -39.07 -19.19 6.80
CA LEU A 114 -39.82 -19.94 5.78
C LEU A 114 -39.68 -21.46 5.94
N LEU A 115 -38.53 -21.94 6.41
CA LEU A 115 -38.30 -23.37 6.69
C LEU A 115 -39.07 -23.83 7.92
N GLU A 116 -39.19 -22.98 8.96
CA GLU A 116 -39.98 -23.27 10.16
C GLU A 116 -41.48 -23.37 9.85
N ASP A 117 -42.00 -22.57 8.94
CA ASP A 117 -43.39 -22.57 8.50
C ASP A 117 -43.77 -23.80 7.62
N LEU A 118 -42.78 -24.55 7.14
CA LEU A 118 -42.95 -25.72 6.28
C LEU A 118 -42.96 -27.05 7.04
N ILE A 119 -42.69 -27.06 8.35
CA ILE A 119 -42.62 -28.23 9.23
C ILE A 119 -43.84 -28.23 10.15
#